data_b968f7abd168dcad7f61158258dfeac2
#
_entry.id   b968f7abd168dcad7f61158258dfeac2
#
_cell.length_a   1.000
_cell.length_b   1.000
_cell.length_c   1.000
_cell.angle_alpha   90.00
_cell.angle_beta   90.00
_cell.angle_gamma   90.00
#
_symmetry.space_group_name_H-M   'P 1'
#
loop_
_entity.id
_entity.type
_entity.pdbx_description
1 polymer ?
#
loop_
_entity_poly.entity_id
_entity_poly.type
_entity_poly.pdbx_seq_one_letter_code
_entity_poly.pdbx_strand_id
1 'polypeptide(L)'
;MLDRRAFVKGLLADRGGLAVVCGLGTPTYDVAACGDHPLNFYLWGAMGGAAMIGLGLALAQPGRRVLVLTGDGEALMGLGSLATIAVKRPKNLVLVVLDNQHYGETGMQPSHTRSGIDLVAVALACRFKHARAVSRIEDATDVRKLLQDRKSTRLNSSHRSLSRMPSSA
;
A
#
# COMPACT_ATOMS: atom_id res chain seq x y z
N MET A 1 -12.14 -7.99 12.57
CA MET A 1 -11.94 -6.83 11.66
C MET A 1 -10.51 -6.36 11.85
N LEU A 2 -9.74 -6.17 10.78
CA LEU A 2 -8.35 -5.72 10.86
C LEU A 2 -8.32 -4.24 11.31
N ASP A 3 -7.65 -3.95 12.43
CA ASP A 3 -7.33 -2.58 12.80
C ASP A 3 -6.21 -2.09 11.89
N ARG A 4 -6.55 -1.11 11.03
CA ARG A 4 -5.63 -0.56 10.03
C ARG A 4 -4.41 0.11 10.68
N ARG A 5 -4.60 0.91 11.74
CA ARG A 5 -3.49 1.59 12.43
C ARG A 5 -2.56 0.61 13.12
N ALA A 6 -3.13 -0.39 13.81
CA ALA A 6 -2.34 -1.45 14.42
C ALA A 6 -1.57 -2.25 13.36
N PHE A 7 -2.19 -2.53 12.21
CA PHE A 7 -1.53 -3.20 11.09
C PHE A 7 -0.35 -2.37 10.56
N VAL A 8 -0.55 -1.07 10.27
CA VAL A 8 0.51 -0.20 9.77
C VAL A 8 1.64 -0.05 10.79
N LYS A 9 1.30 0.08 12.10
CA LYS A 9 2.29 0.09 13.17
C LYS A 9 3.12 -1.20 13.21
N GLY A 10 2.48 -2.35 13.11
CA GLY A 10 3.16 -3.64 13.03
C GLY A 10 4.03 -3.80 11.78
N LEU A 11 3.56 -3.27 10.64
CA LEU A 11 4.28 -3.28 9.38
C LEU A 11 5.56 -2.43 9.44
N LEU A 12 5.51 -1.27 10.11
CA LEU A 12 6.62 -0.32 10.23
C LEU A 12 7.51 -0.55 11.45
N ALA A 13 7.19 -1.52 12.30
CA ALA A 13 8.06 -1.88 13.41
C ALA A 13 9.45 -2.31 12.89
N ASP A 14 10.51 -1.83 13.54
CA ASP A 14 11.90 -2.14 13.20
C ASP A 14 12.24 -1.88 11.72
N ARG A 15 11.67 -0.83 11.13
CA ARG A 15 11.72 -0.54 9.69
C ARG A 15 13.13 -0.29 9.14
N GLY A 16 14.09 0.15 10.01
CA GLY A 16 15.45 0.49 9.60
C GLY A 16 15.48 1.50 8.44
N GLY A 17 16.25 1.21 7.40
CA GLY A 17 16.38 2.06 6.21
C GLY A 17 15.28 1.92 5.16
N LEU A 18 14.09 1.41 5.50
CA LEU A 18 12.94 1.30 4.59
C LEU A 18 12.41 2.70 4.23
N ALA A 19 12.38 3.02 2.95
CA ALA A 19 11.69 4.21 2.46
C ALA A 19 10.19 3.89 2.28
N VAL A 20 9.34 4.83 2.70
CA VAL A 20 7.89 4.67 2.63
C VAL A 20 7.30 5.80 1.79
N VAL A 21 6.58 5.44 0.74
CA VAL A 21 5.78 6.35 -0.07
C VAL A 21 4.32 6.15 0.31
N CYS A 22 3.71 7.17 0.88
CA CYS A 22 2.31 7.12 1.32
C CYS A 22 1.41 7.72 0.26
N GLY A 23 0.35 7.02 -0.09
CA GLY A 23 -0.73 7.56 -0.89
C GLY A 23 -1.58 8.56 -0.10
N LEU A 24 -2.50 9.21 -0.80
CA LEU A 24 -3.43 10.20 -0.23
C LEU A 24 -4.32 9.63 0.89
N GLY A 25 -4.71 10.52 1.79
CA GLY A 25 -5.73 10.26 2.80
C GLY A 25 -5.27 9.37 3.93
N THR A 26 -6.10 8.43 4.33
CA THR A 26 -5.88 7.60 5.51
C THR A 26 -4.55 6.86 5.58
N PRO A 27 -3.94 6.37 4.50
CA PRO A 27 -2.60 5.77 4.56
C PRO A 27 -1.53 6.72 5.10
N THR A 28 -1.57 7.99 4.69
CA THR A 28 -0.68 9.04 5.18
C THR A 28 -0.83 9.27 6.68
N TYR A 29 -2.07 9.38 7.16
CA TYR A 29 -2.33 9.58 8.60
C TYR A 29 -1.90 8.39 9.45
N ASP A 30 -2.05 7.16 8.93
CA ASP A 30 -1.64 5.96 9.66
C ASP A 30 -0.11 5.84 9.77
N VAL A 31 0.62 6.22 8.72
CA VAL A 31 2.08 6.26 8.75
C VAL A 31 2.56 7.37 9.68
N ALA A 32 1.99 8.57 9.60
CA ALA A 32 2.33 9.69 10.48
C ALA A 32 2.08 9.35 11.95
N ALA A 33 1.00 8.62 12.27
CA ALA A 33 0.70 8.16 13.62
C ALA A 33 1.73 7.15 14.19
N CYS A 34 2.55 6.55 13.35
CA CYS A 34 3.67 5.70 13.78
C CYS A 34 4.94 6.50 14.15
N GLY A 35 4.90 7.82 14.06
CA GLY A 35 6.03 8.73 14.19
C GLY A 35 6.59 9.14 12.82
N ASP A 36 6.93 10.42 12.71
CA ASP A 36 7.54 10.93 11.49
C ASP A 36 8.96 10.37 11.30
N HIS A 37 9.38 10.26 10.03
CA HIS A 37 10.66 9.66 9.70
C HIS A 37 11.23 10.28 8.41
N PRO A 38 12.53 10.60 8.32
CA PRO A 38 13.13 11.25 7.16
C PRO A 38 13.04 10.45 5.85
N LEU A 39 12.69 9.17 5.92
CA LEU A 39 12.43 8.30 4.76
C LEU A 39 10.93 8.11 4.48
N ASN A 40 10.06 8.94 5.02
CA ASN A 40 8.66 9.02 4.63
C ASN A 40 8.49 10.08 3.54
N PHE A 41 7.76 9.71 2.50
CA PHE A 41 7.25 10.65 1.52
C PHE A 41 5.72 10.59 1.55
N TYR A 42 5.10 11.69 1.93
CA TYR A 42 3.65 11.84 1.99
C TYR A 42 3.18 12.51 0.71
N LEU A 43 2.50 11.75 -0.14
CA LEU A 43 1.96 12.30 -1.37
C LEU A 43 0.79 13.22 -1.06
N TRP A 44 0.92 14.48 -1.48
CA TRP A 44 -0.09 15.50 -1.38
C TRP A 44 -0.65 15.79 -2.77
N GLY A 45 -1.88 15.44 -3.03
CA GLY A 45 -2.46 15.52 -4.37
C GLY A 45 -2.01 14.37 -5.27
N ALA A 46 -2.17 14.49 -6.57
CA ALA A 46 -1.78 13.49 -7.56
C ALA A 46 -2.25 12.06 -7.24
N MET A 47 -3.53 11.92 -6.88
CA MET A 47 -4.16 10.63 -6.58
C MET A 47 -3.89 9.62 -7.70
N GLY A 48 -3.45 8.41 -7.35
CA GLY A 48 -3.02 7.39 -8.28
C GLY A 48 -1.50 7.36 -8.54
N GLY A 49 -0.75 8.36 -8.04
CA GLY A 49 0.68 8.52 -8.30
C GLY A 49 1.61 7.74 -7.38
N ALA A 50 1.17 7.34 -6.19
CA ALA A 50 2.06 6.74 -5.17
C ALA A 50 2.82 5.52 -5.68
N ALA A 51 2.17 4.63 -6.43
CA ALA A 51 2.80 3.43 -6.96
C ALA A 51 3.93 3.77 -7.97
N MET A 52 3.74 4.79 -8.80
CA MET A 52 4.74 5.23 -9.77
C MET A 52 5.90 5.98 -9.12
N ILE A 53 5.64 6.78 -8.08
CA ILE A 53 6.69 7.42 -7.27
C ILE A 53 7.54 6.33 -6.60
N GLY A 54 6.89 5.35 -5.99
CA GLY A 54 7.57 4.20 -5.39
C GLY A 54 8.41 3.41 -6.39
N LEU A 55 7.91 3.20 -7.61
CA LEU A 55 8.67 2.57 -8.69
C LEU A 55 9.91 3.39 -9.05
N GLY A 56 9.75 4.70 -9.26
CA GLY A 56 10.85 5.60 -9.59
C GLY A 56 11.94 5.56 -8.52
N LEU A 57 11.54 5.63 -7.24
CA LEU A 57 12.46 5.54 -6.11
C LEU A 57 13.17 4.16 -6.05
N ALA A 58 12.44 3.08 -6.26
CA ALA A 58 13.00 1.73 -6.24
C ALA A 58 14.04 1.52 -7.35
N LEU A 59 13.81 2.09 -8.53
CA LEU A 59 14.76 2.02 -9.65
C LEU A 59 15.99 2.90 -9.42
N ALA A 60 15.79 4.11 -8.87
CA ALA A 60 16.88 5.05 -8.58
C ALA A 60 17.74 4.60 -7.39
N GLN A 61 17.19 3.82 -6.45
CA GLN A 61 17.84 3.35 -5.23
C GLN A 61 17.75 1.82 -5.09
N PRO A 62 18.41 1.05 -5.95
CA PRO A 62 18.25 -0.42 -5.98
C PRO A 62 18.74 -1.11 -4.69
N GLY A 63 19.62 -0.45 -3.94
CA GLY A 63 20.08 -0.90 -2.63
C GLY A 63 19.11 -0.65 -1.48
N ARG A 64 18.10 0.20 -1.67
CA ARG A 64 17.13 0.60 -0.64
C ARG A 64 15.79 -0.13 -0.85
N ARG A 65 15.20 -0.61 0.22
CA ARG A 65 13.85 -1.16 0.20
C ARG A 65 12.84 -0.02 0.15
N VAL A 66 11.80 -0.18 -0.65
CA VAL A 66 10.72 0.79 -0.83
C VAL A 66 9.38 0.12 -0.56
N LEU A 67 8.61 0.71 0.33
CA LEU A 67 7.21 0.38 0.58
C LEU A 67 6.35 1.49 -0.02
N VAL A 68 5.38 1.12 -0.84
CA VAL A 68 4.24 1.98 -1.16
C VAL A 68 3.08 1.55 -0.29
N LEU A 69 2.53 2.47 0.49
CA LEU A 69 1.34 2.27 1.29
C LEU A 69 0.24 3.20 0.77
N THR A 70 -0.79 2.64 0.19
CA THR A 70 -1.85 3.40 -0.50
C THR A 70 -3.23 2.86 -0.15
N GLY A 71 -4.30 3.58 -0.52
CA GLY A 71 -5.69 3.12 -0.41
C GLY A 71 -6.17 2.45 -1.69
N ASP A 72 -7.31 1.74 -1.59
CA ASP A 72 -7.96 1.10 -2.74
C ASP A 72 -8.38 2.12 -3.81
N GLY A 73 -8.97 3.25 -3.41
CA GLY A 73 -9.38 4.30 -4.34
C GLY A 73 -8.22 4.86 -5.15
N GLU A 74 -7.08 5.11 -4.50
CA GLU A 74 -5.88 5.58 -5.18
C GLU A 74 -5.25 4.48 -6.07
N ALA A 75 -5.20 3.26 -5.59
CA ALA A 75 -4.69 2.12 -6.36
C ALA A 75 -5.52 1.88 -7.64
N LEU A 76 -6.85 2.04 -7.54
CA LEU A 76 -7.76 1.94 -8.68
C LEU A 76 -7.55 3.08 -9.68
N MET A 77 -7.34 4.30 -9.22
CA MET A 77 -7.06 5.45 -10.09
C MET A 77 -5.74 5.29 -10.85
N GLY A 78 -4.73 4.72 -10.20
CA GLY A 78 -3.43 4.41 -10.79
C GLY A 78 -3.28 2.98 -11.28
N LEU A 79 -4.36 2.27 -11.62
CA LEU A 79 -4.36 0.82 -11.87
C LEU A 79 -3.34 0.38 -12.93
N GLY A 80 -3.14 1.18 -13.99
CA GLY A 80 -2.15 0.92 -15.03
C GLY A 80 -0.70 0.89 -14.54
N SER A 81 -0.42 1.47 -13.37
CA SER A 81 0.90 1.40 -12.74
C SER A 81 1.35 -0.03 -12.45
N LEU A 82 0.41 -0.93 -12.15
CA LEU A 82 0.71 -2.34 -11.90
C LEU A 82 1.36 -3.01 -13.11
N ALA A 83 0.85 -2.72 -14.32
CA ALA A 83 1.45 -3.24 -15.54
C ALA A 83 2.88 -2.71 -15.75
N THR A 84 3.10 -1.41 -15.53
CA THR A 84 4.42 -0.79 -15.64
C THR A 84 5.42 -1.36 -14.63
N ILE A 85 4.99 -1.53 -13.38
CA ILE A 85 5.81 -2.13 -12.31
C ILE A 85 6.15 -3.58 -12.67
N ALA A 86 5.20 -4.34 -13.19
CA ALA A 86 5.40 -5.73 -13.58
C ALA A 86 6.41 -5.87 -14.75
N VAL A 87 6.45 -4.92 -15.68
CA VAL A 87 7.46 -4.87 -16.75
C VAL A 87 8.84 -4.54 -16.20
N LYS A 88 8.94 -3.56 -15.30
CA LYS A 88 10.22 -3.10 -14.72
C LYS A 88 10.80 -4.07 -13.70
N ARG A 89 9.96 -4.84 -13.00
CA ARG A 89 10.33 -5.90 -12.04
C ARG A 89 11.37 -5.46 -10.98
N PRO A 90 11.17 -4.33 -10.29
CA PRO A 90 12.09 -3.93 -9.23
C PRO A 90 12.10 -4.98 -8.12
N LYS A 91 13.29 -5.36 -7.62
CA LYS A 91 13.42 -6.41 -6.59
C LYS A 91 13.20 -5.89 -5.17
N ASN A 92 13.16 -4.58 -5.01
CA ASN A 92 13.17 -3.86 -3.74
C ASN A 92 11.87 -3.08 -3.48
N LEU A 93 10.79 -3.33 -4.25
CA LEU A 93 9.50 -2.66 -4.12
C LEU A 93 8.43 -3.61 -3.59
N VAL A 94 7.71 -3.13 -2.58
CA VAL A 94 6.48 -3.77 -2.09
C VAL A 94 5.35 -2.74 -2.11
N LEU A 95 4.19 -3.14 -2.60
CA LEU A 95 2.96 -2.34 -2.53
C LEU A 95 2.03 -2.95 -1.50
N VAL A 96 1.49 -2.12 -0.62
CA VAL A 96 0.44 -2.47 0.32
C VAL A 96 -0.75 -1.55 0.07
N VAL A 97 -1.90 -2.13 -0.22
CA VAL A 97 -3.15 -1.42 -0.42
C VAL A 97 -4.05 -1.63 0.79
N LEU A 98 -4.38 -0.55 1.48
CA LEU A 98 -5.36 -0.53 2.57
C LEU A 98 -6.76 -0.42 1.96
N ASP A 99 -7.42 -1.54 1.80
CA ASP A 99 -8.72 -1.62 1.13
C ASP A 99 -9.85 -1.52 2.15
N ASN A 100 -10.47 -0.36 2.22
CA ASN A 100 -11.68 -0.11 3.02
C ASN A 100 -12.96 -0.12 2.17
N GLN A 101 -12.82 -0.34 0.84
CA GLN A 101 -13.91 -0.36 -0.12
C GLN A 101 -14.65 1.00 -0.28
N HIS A 102 -14.03 2.10 0.12
CA HIS A 102 -14.65 3.42 0.10
C HIS A 102 -13.63 4.53 -0.17
N TYR A 103 -14.13 5.61 -0.79
CA TYR A 103 -13.40 6.88 -0.93
C TYR A 103 -13.62 7.72 0.34
N GLY A 104 -12.77 7.53 1.36
CA GLY A 104 -12.93 8.12 2.68
C GLY A 104 -12.88 9.65 2.71
N GLU A 105 -12.03 10.24 1.88
CA GLU A 105 -11.79 11.69 1.89
C GLU A 105 -12.88 12.52 1.19
N THR A 106 -13.74 11.88 0.38
CA THR A 106 -14.73 12.58 -0.45
C THR A 106 -16.17 12.29 -0.04
N GLY A 107 -16.39 11.59 1.08
CA GLY A 107 -17.74 11.33 1.61
C GLY A 107 -18.14 9.86 1.63
N MET A 108 -17.19 8.96 1.71
CA MET A 108 -17.44 7.51 1.89
C MET A 108 -18.23 6.84 0.76
N GLN A 109 -18.09 7.35 -0.46
CA GLN A 109 -18.66 6.65 -1.61
C GLN A 109 -18.01 5.27 -1.78
N PRO A 110 -18.78 4.25 -2.19
CA PRO A 110 -18.23 2.94 -2.48
C PRO A 110 -17.14 2.99 -3.56
N SER A 111 -16.01 2.36 -3.32
CA SER A 111 -15.01 2.14 -4.35
C SER A 111 -15.34 0.90 -5.21
N HIS A 112 -14.62 0.73 -6.30
CA HIS A 112 -14.86 -0.41 -7.21
C HIS A 112 -14.52 -1.77 -6.57
N THR A 113 -13.66 -1.81 -5.52
CA THR A 113 -13.40 -3.06 -4.80
C THR A 113 -14.65 -3.55 -4.08
N ARG A 114 -15.53 -2.64 -3.61
CA ARG A 114 -16.85 -3.01 -3.06
C ARG A 114 -17.74 -3.68 -4.09
N SER A 115 -17.59 -3.31 -5.36
CA SER A 115 -18.35 -3.88 -6.48
C SER A 115 -17.71 -5.13 -7.08
N GLY A 116 -16.67 -5.67 -6.44
CA GLY A 116 -16.08 -6.96 -6.82
C GLY A 116 -14.77 -6.88 -7.59
N ILE A 117 -14.18 -5.68 -7.79
CA ILE A 117 -12.84 -5.60 -8.37
C ILE A 117 -11.83 -6.14 -7.37
N ASP A 118 -11.09 -7.16 -7.77
CA ASP A 118 -10.04 -7.81 -6.99
C ASP A 118 -8.65 -7.30 -7.43
N LEU A 119 -8.04 -6.44 -6.62
CA LEU A 119 -6.72 -5.88 -6.89
C LEU A 119 -5.61 -6.95 -6.88
N VAL A 120 -5.79 -8.04 -6.13
CA VAL A 120 -4.85 -9.17 -6.13
C VAL A 120 -4.91 -9.89 -7.47
N ALA A 121 -6.12 -10.18 -7.97
CA ALA A 121 -6.32 -10.80 -9.28
C ALA A 121 -5.75 -9.92 -10.41
N VAL A 122 -5.96 -8.60 -10.35
CA VAL A 122 -5.38 -7.65 -11.32
C VAL A 122 -3.85 -7.67 -11.28
N ALA A 123 -3.24 -7.67 -10.09
CA ALA A 123 -1.78 -7.74 -9.97
C ALA A 123 -1.23 -9.06 -10.54
N LEU A 124 -1.89 -10.18 -10.26
CA LEU A 124 -1.50 -11.49 -10.81
C LEU A 124 -1.65 -11.52 -12.35
N ALA A 125 -2.73 -10.93 -12.89
CA ALA A 125 -2.92 -10.77 -14.33
C ALA A 125 -1.82 -9.91 -14.97
N CYS A 126 -1.33 -8.89 -14.26
CA CYS A 126 -0.14 -8.09 -14.63
C CYS A 126 1.18 -8.86 -14.43
N ARG A 127 1.15 -10.14 -14.00
CA ARG A 127 2.32 -11.00 -13.79
C ARG A 127 3.20 -10.59 -12.60
N PHE A 128 2.62 -10.02 -11.55
CA PHE A 128 3.30 -9.99 -10.26
C PHE A 128 3.55 -11.43 -9.79
N LYS A 129 4.76 -11.71 -9.34
CA LYS A 129 5.11 -13.06 -8.84
C LYS A 129 4.39 -13.40 -7.54
N HIS A 130 4.11 -12.39 -6.74
CA HIS A 130 3.44 -12.54 -5.45
C HIS A 130 2.43 -11.42 -5.28
N ALA A 131 1.16 -11.79 -5.13
CA ALA A 131 0.09 -10.91 -4.72
C ALA A 131 -0.84 -11.71 -3.81
N ARG A 132 -1.25 -11.12 -2.68
CA ARG A 132 -2.16 -11.77 -1.74
C ARG A 132 -3.02 -10.77 -1.00
N ALA A 133 -4.22 -11.18 -0.63
CA ALA A 133 -5.03 -10.49 0.35
C ALA A 133 -4.57 -10.86 1.77
N VAL A 134 -4.61 -9.91 2.68
CA VAL A 134 -4.38 -10.10 4.11
C VAL A 134 -5.57 -9.54 4.88
N SER A 135 -6.03 -10.24 5.90
CA SER A 135 -7.23 -9.85 6.65
C SER A 135 -7.04 -9.92 8.17
N ARG A 136 -5.89 -10.36 8.63
CA ARG A 136 -5.59 -10.58 10.04
C ARG A 136 -4.42 -9.71 10.46
N ILE A 137 -4.42 -9.27 11.72
CA ILE A 137 -3.35 -8.44 12.27
C ILE A 137 -2.00 -9.17 12.29
N GLU A 138 -2.03 -10.48 12.49
CA GLU A 138 -0.85 -11.34 12.49
C GLU A 138 -0.12 -11.32 11.15
N ASP A 139 -0.86 -11.10 10.05
CA ASP A 139 -0.29 -11.00 8.70
C ASP A 139 0.69 -9.82 8.56
N ALA A 140 0.60 -8.79 9.43
CA ALA A 140 1.53 -7.66 9.42
C ALA A 140 2.99 -8.11 9.59
N THR A 141 3.23 -9.08 10.45
CA THR A 141 4.58 -9.65 10.65
C THR A 141 5.09 -10.35 9.41
N ASP A 142 4.22 -11.08 8.72
CA ASP A 142 4.61 -11.78 7.49
C ASP A 142 4.84 -10.81 6.34
N VAL A 143 4.01 -9.78 6.20
CA VAL A 143 4.25 -8.70 5.22
C VAL A 143 5.57 -7.98 5.55
N ARG A 144 5.87 -7.72 6.83
CA ARG A 144 7.14 -7.15 7.26
C ARG A 144 8.35 -8.04 6.89
N LYS A 145 8.27 -9.35 7.07
CA LYS A 145 9.32 -10.29 6.60
C LYS A 145 9.51 -10.18 5.09
N LEU A 146 8.41 -10.04 4.33
CA LEU A 146 8.48 -9.84 2.89
C LEU A 146 9.14 -8.50 2.50
N LEU A 147 8.99 -7.46 3.31
CA LEU A 147 9.74 -6.21 3.13
C LEU A 147 11.25 -6.39 3.34
N GLN A 148 11.65 -7.38 4.11
CA GLN A 148 13.08 -7.69 4.35
C GLN A 148 13.69 -8.57 3.25
N ASP A 149 12.89 -9.30 2.49
CA ASP A 149 13.34 -10.17 1.41
C ASP A 149 13.41 -9.42 0.07
N ARG A 150 14.60 -9.37 -0.55
CA ARG A 150 14.88 -8.64 -1.80
C ARG A 150 14.62 -9.46 -3.09
N LYS A 151 13.82 -10.51 -3.06
CA LYS A 151 13.76 -11.46 -4.18
C LYS A 151 12.82 -11.05 -5.32
N SER A 152 11.79 -10.24 -5.07
CA SER A 152 10.82 -9.86 -6.13
C SER A 152 9.87 -8.74 -5.70
N THR A 153 9.27 -8.05 -6.68
CA THR A 153 8.15 -7.12 -6.46
C THR A 153 6.92 -7.87 -5.95
N ARG A 154 6.22 -7.28 -4.97
CA ARG A 154 5.04 -7.88 -4.33
C ARG A 154 3.90 -6.89 -4.16
N LEU A 155 2.68 -7.38 -4.27
CA LEU A 155 1.48 -6.66 -3.90
C LEU A 155 0.77 -7.39 -2.76
N ASN A 156 0.42 -6.67 -1.70
CA ASN A 156 -0.46 -7.14 -0.65
C ASN A 156 -1.66 -6.20 -0.56
N SER A 157 -2.86 -6.73 -0.61
CA SER A 157 -4.09 -5.98 -0.40
C SER A 157 -4.76 -6.45 0.88
N SER A 158 -5.09 -5.52 1.78
CA SER A 158 -5.87 -5.84 2.97
C SER A 158 -7.34 -5.86 2.61
N HIS A 159 -7.88 -7.04 2.33
CA HIS A 159 -9.32 -7.21 2.11
C HIS A 159 -10.09 -7.25 3.43
N ARG A 160 -11.15 -6.46 3.47
CA ARG A 160 -12.18 -6.38 4.50
C ARG A 160 -11.76 -5.88 5.88
N SER A 161 -11.77 -4.59 6.05
CA SER A 161 -12.17 -4.03 7.34
C SER A 161 -13.09 -2.83 7.11
N LEU A 162 -14.37 -3.03 7.29
CA LEU A 162 -15.31 -1.94 7.52
C LEU A 162 -14.99 -1.33 8.90
N SER A 163 -14.00 -0.47 9.01
CA SER A 163 -13.93 0.41 10.16
C SER A 163 -14.76 1.65 9.84
N ARG A 164 -15.98 1.69 10.33
CA ARG A 164 -16.67 2.95 10.52
C ARG A 164 -15.86 3.73 11.56
N MET A 165 -15.09 4.70 11.11
CA MET A 165 -14.67 5.79 11.99
C MET A 165 -15.74 6.87 11.88
N PRO A 166 -16.28 7.39 13.00
CA PRO A 166 -17.06 8.61 12.94
C PRO A 166 -16.15 9.72 12.42
N SER A 167 -16.64 10.48 11.45
CA SER A 167 -16.05 11.77 11.10
C SER A 167 -16.18 12.64 12.33
N SER A 168 -15.12 12.83 13.07
CA SER A 168 -15.03 13.93 14.00
C SER A 168 -14.76 15.18 13.18
N ALA A 169 -15.75 16.09 13.23
CA ALA A 169 -15.66 17.47 12.77
C ALA A 169 -14.40 18.16 13.31
#